data_afad1c703836d0bddfc703cbbd016394
#
_entry.id   afad1c703836d0bddfc703cbbd016394
#
_cell.length_a   1.000
_cell.length_b   1.000
_cell.length_c   1.000
_cell.angle_alpha   90.00
_cell.angle_beta   90.00
_cell.angle_gamma   90.00
#
_symmetry.space_group_name_H-M   'P 1'
#
loop_
_entity.id
_entity.type
_entity.pdbx_description
1 polymer ?
#
loop_
_entity_poly.entity_id
_entity_poly.type
_entity_poly.pdbx_seq_one_letter_code
_entity_poly.pdbx_strand_id
1 'polypeptide(L)'
;VYRLEELNEMKSFLNIFKTKIRFTCDTIPGIFQEFAEKTKKNLGKMFLRANEKMNTKTAGQAWESALDESKTELNLKEEDLNVMKMLAKMLGNTDLEGQITQIEITEKFLDTQIKQAKEEKDKNQKLYQKLGTTIGLGIVILLI
;
A
#
# COMPACT_ATOMS: atom_id res chain seq x y z
N VAL A 1 -7.67 5.73 8.59
CA VAL A 1 -6.44 6.51 8.76
C VAL A 1 -5.22 5.67 8.40
N TYR A 2 -5.04 4.53 9.06
CA TYR A 2 -3.89 3.65 8.80
C TYR A 2 -3.90 3.06 7.39
N ARG A 3 -5.07 2.71 6.88
CA ARG A 3 -5.21 2.22 5.51
C ARG A 3 -4.73 3.26 4.50
N LEU A 4 -5.17 4.50 4.65
CA LEU A 4 -4.79 5.59 3.76
C LEU A 4 -3.28 5.85 3.80
N GLU A 5 -2.69 5.83 5.00
CA GLU A 5 -1.24 6.00 5.16
C GLU A 5 -0.46 4.91 4.42
N GLU A 6 -0.86 3.65 4.60
CA GLU A 6 -0.20 2.52 3.95
C GLU A 6 -0.32 2.58 2.43
N LEU A 7 -1.49 2.94 1.90
CA LEU A 7 -1.70 3.12 0.47
C LEU A 7 -0.83 4.24 -0.10
N ASN A 8 -0.72 5.36 0.61
CA ASN A 8 0.14 6.46 0.19
C ASN A 8 1.62 6.09 0.24
N GLU A 9 2.04 5.34 1.25
CA GLU A 9 3.42 4.84 1.33
C GLU A 9 3.73 3.89 0.17
N MET A 10 2.76 3.04 -0.19
CA MET A 10 2.91 2.14 -1.33
C MET A 10 3.02 2.90 -2.65
N LYS A 11 2.23 3.95 -2.82
CA LYS A 11 2.33 4.81 -4.01
C LYS A 11 3.71 5.48 -4.09
N SER A 12 4.20 5.98 -2.97
CA SER A 12 5.53 6.57 -2.87
C SER A 12 6.60 5.54 -3.26
N PHE A 13 6.48 4.31 -2.77
CA PHE A 13 7.37 3.22 -3.15
C PHE A 13 7.37 2.97 -4.66
N LEU A 14 6.20 2.91 -5.29
CA LEU A 14 6.10 2.67 -6.73
C LEU A 14 6.77 3.77 -7.55
N ASN A 15 6.62 5.03 -7.13
CA ASN A 15 7.29 6.15 -7.79
C ASN A 15 8.81 6.05 -7.67
N ILE A 16 9.31 5.75 -6.49
CA ILE A 16 10.74 5.58 -6.23
C ILE A 16 11.28 4.39 -7.03
N PHE A 17 10.54 3.28 -7.02
CA PHE A 17 10.91 2.06 -7.74
C PHE A 17 11.05 2.33 -9.24
N LYS A 18 10.06 2.99 -9.82
CA LYS A 18 10.05 3.35 -11.24
C LYS A 18 11.26 4.22 -11.61
N THR A 19 11.56 5.22 -10.78
CA THR A 19 12.71 6.10 -10.99
C THR A 19 14.03 5.34 -10.92
N LYS A 20 14.18 4.47 -9.93
CA LYS A 20 15.41 3.69 -9.74
C LYS A 20 15.65 2.70 -10.86
N ILE A 21 14.65 2.02 -11.34
CA ILE A 21 14.78 1.09 -12.47
C ILE A 21 15.21 1.84 -13.73
N ARG A 22 14.62 3.01 -13.95
CA ARG A 22 14.85 3.78 -15.17
C ARG A 22 16.24 4.43 -15.20
N PHE A 23 16.69 4.98 -14.08
CA PHE A 23 17.86 5.86 -14.07
C PHE A 23 19.09 5.31 -13.34
N THR A 24 18.91 4.50 -12.31
CA THR A 24 20.03 4.00 -11.50
C THR A 24 20.37 2.54 -11.72
N CYS A 25 19.48 1.79 -12.38
CA CYS A 25 19.65 0.35 -12.63
C CYS A 25 19.91 -0.48 -11.37
N ASP A 26 19.34 -0.05 -10.24
CA ASP A 26 19.46 -0.78 -8.97
C ASP A 26 18.76 -2.14 -9.06
N THR A 27 19.25 -3.11 -8.30
CA THR A 27 18.61 -4.44 -8.24
C THR A 27 17.31 -4.37 -7.44
N ILE A 28 16.37 -5.27 -7.76
CA ILE A 28 15.09 -5.36 -7.04
C ILE A 28 15.30 -5.57 -5.54
N PRO A 29 16.13 -6.54 -5.09
CA PRO A 29 16.41 -6.69 -3.66
C PRO A 29 16.99 -5.45 -3.00
N GLY A 30 17.89 -4.75 -3.70
CA GLY A 30 18.47 -3.50 -3.20
C GLY A 30 17.44 -2.40 -2.99
N ILE A 31 16.51 -2.25 -3.91
CA ILE A 31 15.43 -1.25 -3.81
C ILE A 31 14.51 -1.59 -2.64
N PHE A 32 14.15 -2.85 -2.48
CA PHE A 32 13.28 -3.31 -1.38
C PHE A 32 13.97 -3.09 -0.03
N GLN A 33 15.26 -3.38 0.08
CA GLN A 33 16.02 -3.16 1.31
C GLN A 33 16.06 -1.69 1.69
N GLU A 34 16.33 -0.82 0.73
CA GLU A 34 16.38 0.62 0.95
C GLU A 34 15.03 1.16 1.44
N PHE A 35 13.94 0.74 0.81
CA PHE A 35 12.62 1.18 1.19
C PHE A 35 12.22 0.64 2.58
N ALA A 36 12.55 -0.61 2.87
CA ALA A 36 12.28 -1.22 4.17
C ALA A 36 12.97 -0.47 5.31
N GLU A 37 14.19 0.03 5.07
CA GLU A 37 14.92 0.82 6.06
C GLU A 37 14.28 2.18 6.33
N LYS A 38 13.66 2.78 5.31
CA LYS A 38 12.99 4.07 5.44
C LYS A 38 11.61 3.95 6.08
N THR A 39 10.95 2.81 5.93
CA THR A 39 9.59 2.58 6.39
C THR A 39 9.61 1.62 7.58
N LYS A 40 9.61 2.16 8.79
CA LYS A 40 9.77 1.38 10.03
C LYS A 40 8.48 0.72 10.55
N LYS A 41 7.41 0.71 9.75
CA LYS A 41 6.11 0.16 10.11
C LYS A 41 5.91 -1.24 9.49
N ASN A 42 4.70 -1.77 9.60
CA ASN A 42 4.36 -3.10 9.10
C ASN A 42 4.62 -3.26 7.60
N LEU A 43 4.47 -2.19 6.83
CA LEU A 43 4.78 -2.21 5.40
C LEU A 43 6.28 -2.46 5.18
N GLY A 44 7.15 -1.86 6.00
CA GLY A 44 8.59 -2.12 5.94
C GLY A 44 8.92 -3.57 6.23
N LYS A 45 8.23 -4.18 7.21
CA LYS A 45 8.40 -5.61 7.52
C LYS A 45 8.01 -6.48 6.32
N MET A 46 6.96 -6.11 5.62
CA MET A 46 6.53 -6.83 4.41
C MET A 46 7.61 -6.79 3.33
N PHE A 47 8.24 -5.63 3.12
CA PHE A 47 9.35 -5.51 2.15
C PHE A 47 10.56 -6.36 2.56
N LEU A 48 10.88 -6.41 3.85
CA LEU A 48 11.96 -7.29 4.34
C LEU A 48 11.66 -8.76 4.10
N ARG A 49 10.43 -9.19 4.36
CA ARG A 49 9.99 -10.56 4.11
C ARG A 49 10.09 -10.92 2.63
N ALA A 50 9.67 -10.01 1.75
CA ALA A 50 9.78 -10.21 0.31
C ALA A 50 11.25 -10.35 -0.10
N ASN A 51 12.12 -9.51 0.44
CA ASN A 51 13.54 -9.55 0.15
C ASN A 51 14.19 -10.89 0.57
N GLU A 52 13.88 -11.37 1.77
CA GLU A 52 14.37 -12.65 2.27
C GLU A 52 13.91 -13.80 1.39
N LYS A 53 12.64 -13.78 0.96
CA LYS A 53 12.06 -14.84 0.14
C LYS A 53 12.65 -14.89 -1.27
N MET A 54 13.23 -13.82 -1.74
CA MET A 54 13.90 -13.77 -3.05
C MET A 54 15.16 -14.66 -3.10
N ASN A 55 15.67 -15.09 -1.95
CA ASN A 55 16.78 -16.01 -1.88
C ASN A 55 16.41 -17.42 -2.34
N THR A 56 15.14 -17.81 -2.22
CA THR A 56 14.65 -19.15 -2.55
C THR A 56 13.52 -19.19 -3.56
N LYS A 57 12.93 -18.04 -3.88
CA LYS A 57 11.77 -17.92 -4.77
C LYS A 57 12.04 -16.85 -5.84
N THR A 58 11.24 -16.86 -6.92
CA THR A 58 11.28 -15.77 -7.89
C THR A 58 10.78 -14.48 -7.21
N ALA A 59 11.17 -13.34 -7.76
CA ALA A 59 10.76 -12.04 -7.20
C ALA A 59 9.24 -11.90 -7.10
N GLY A 60 8.51 -12.35 -8.13
CA GLY A 60 7.04 -12.31 -8.12
C GLY A 60 6.43 -13.20 -7.06
N GLN A 61 6.93 -14.43 -6.90
CA GLN A 61 6.47 -15.36 -5.87
C GLN A 61 6.79 -14.85 -4.48
N ALA A 62 7.99 -14.28 -4.30
CA ALA A 62 8.42 -13.70 -3.02
C ALA A 62 7.50 -12.55 -2.62
N TRP A 63 7.15 -11.68 -3.57
CA TRP A 63 6.25 -10.56 -3.35
C TRP A 63 4.86 -11.01 -2.91
N GLU A 64 4.24 -11.93 -3.66
CA GLU A 64 2.92 -12.46 -3.32
C GLU A 64 2.91 -13.15 -1.96
N SER A 65 3.93 -13.96 -1.67
CA SER A 65 4.04 -14.67 -0.40
C SER A 65 4.20 -13.70 0.77
N ALA A 66 5.00 -12.66 0.61
CA ALA A 66 5.19 -11.64 1.63
C ALA A 66 3.89 -10.87 1.92
N LEU A 67 3.11 -10.55 0.88
CA LEU A 67 1.81 -9.91 1.04
C LEU A 67 0.84 -10.81 1.82
N ASP A 68 0.78 -12.08 1.48
CA ASP A 68 -0.08 -13.04 2.17
C ASP A 68 0.29 -13.19 3.65
N GLU A 69 1.58 -13.26 3.95
CA GLU A 69 2.06 -13.35 5.34
C GLU A 69 1.82 -12.06 6.14
N SER A 70 1.87 -10.92 5.49
CA SER A 70 1.71 -9.61 6.15
C SER A 70 0.25 -9.16 6.23
N LYS A 71 -0.66 -9.88 5.61
CA LYS A 71 -2.08 -9.56 5.49
C LYS A 71 -2.73 -9.19 6.83
N THR A 72 -2.44 -9.93 7.90
CA THR A 72 -3.03 -9.69 9.21
C THR A 72 -2.43 -8.50 9.95
N GLU A 73 -1.23 -8.08 9.59
CA GLU A 73 -0.53 -6.95 10.20
C GLU A 73 -0.83 -5.62 9.51
N LEU A 74 -1.19 -5.67 8.22
CA LEU A 74 -1.51 -4.49 7.44
C LEU A 74 -2.97 -4.08 7.63
N ASN A 75 -3.23 -2.79 7.53
CA ASN A 75 -4.58 -2.23 7.64
C ASN A 75 -5.24 -2.10 6.26
N LEU A 76 -4.84 -2.93 5.32
CA LEU A 76 -5.33 -2.92 3.94
C LEU A 76 -6.50 -3.88 3.77
N LYS A 77 -7.40 -3.54 2.85
CA LYS A 77 -8.49 -4.41 2.45
C LYS A 77 -7.99 -5.43 1.44
N GLU A 78 -8.77 -6.50 1.25
CA GLU A 78 -8.48 -7.53 0.25
C GLU A 78 -8.28 -6.94 -1.13
N GLU A 79 -9.10 -5.97 -1.51
CA GLU A 79 -9.00 -5.27 -2.80
C GLU A 79 -7.67 -4.54 -2.96
N ASP A 80 -7.18 -3.90 -1.88
CA ASP A 80 -5.90 -3.21 -1.87
C ASP A 80 -4.75 -4.19 -2.08
N LEU A 81 -4.82 -5.33 -1.40
CA LEU A 81 -3.81 -6.39 -1.52
C LEU A 81 -3.79 -6.97 -2.93
N ASN A 82 -4.95 -7.14 -3.56
CA ASN A 82 -5.03 -7.61 -4.92
C ASN A 82 -4.36 -6.64 -5.90
N VAL A 83 -4.54 -5.34 -5.70
CA VAL A 83 -3.86 -4.32 -6.50
C VAL A 83 -2.35 -4.43 -6.31
N MET A 84 -1.88 -4.57 -5.08
CA MET A 84 -0.45 -4.73 -4.80
C MET A 84 0.12 -6.02 -5.42
N LYS A 85 -0.66 -7.09 -5.48
CA LYS A 85 -0.25 -8.35 -6.11
C LYS A 85 -0.04 -8.21 -7.62
N MET A 86 -0.68 -7.24 -8.27
CA MET A 86 -0.47 -6.98 -9.69
C MET A 86 1.01 -6.68 -10.02
N LEU A 87 1.74 -6.15 -9.03
CA LEU A 87 3.16 -5.84 -9.20
C LEU A 87 4.01 -7.09 -9.43
N ALA A 88 3.53 -8.27 -9.06
CA ALA A 88 4.26 -9.53 -9.27
C ALA A 88 4.59 -9.76 -10.75
N LYS A 89 3.72 -9.34 -11.66
CA LYS A 89 3.96 -9.45 -13.11
C LYS A 89 5.14 -8.60 -13.53
N MET A 90 5.28 -7.40 -12.98
CA MET A 90 6.42 -6.52 -13.23
C MET A 90 7.71 -7.17 -12.76
N LEU A 91 7.69 -7.75 -11.57
CA LEU A 91 8.87 -8.36 -10.96
C LEU A 91 9.36 -9.59 -11.74
N GLY A 92 8.49 -10.25 -12.49
CA GLY A 92 8.85 -11.37 -13.37
C GLY A 92 9.25 -10.95 -14.78
N ASN A 93 9.14 -9.67 -15.12
CA ASN A 93 9.42 -9.16 -16.46
C ASN A 93 10.86 -8.69 -16.56
N THR A 94 11.55 -9.04 -17.67
CA THR A 94 12.95 -8.64 -17.91
C THR A 94 13.07 -7.39 -18.78
N ASP A 95 11.97 -6.98 -19.42
CA ASP A 95 11.93 -5.80 -20.29
C ASP A 95 11.62 -4.54 -19.47
N LEU A 96 12.49 -3.52 -19.59
CA LEU A 96 12.35 -2.26 -18.88
C LEU A 96 11.01 -1.57 -19.15
N GLU A 97 10.62 -1.50 -20.42
CA GLU A 97 9.33 -0.87 -20.78
C GLU A 97 8.16 -1.64 -20.21
N GLY A 98 8.21 -2.96 -20.22
CA GLY A 98 7.20 -3.81 -19.62
C GLY A 98 7.12 -3.63 -18.12
N GLN A 99 8.24 -3.49 -17.44
CA GLN A 99 8.30 -3.22 -15.99
C GLN A 99 7.65 -1.89 -15.65
N ILE A 100 8.02 -0.83 -16.38
CA ILE A 100 7.47 0.51 -16.15
C ILE A 100 5.96 0.54 -16.43
N THR A 101 5.52 -0.10 -17.52
CA THR A 101 4.10 -0.19 -17.85
C THR A 101 3.30 -0.85 -16.73
N GLN A 102 3.80 -1.96 -16.18
CA GLN A 102 3.13 -2.65 -15.08
C GLN A 102 3.08 -1.80 -13.81
N ILE A 103 4.15 -1.06 -13.53
CA ILE A 103 4.15 -0.13 -12.39
C ILE A 103 3.09 0.94 -12.59
N GLU A 104 3.00 1.54 -13.76
CA GLU A 104 2.03 2.59 -14.06
C GLU A 104 0.59 2.09 -13.99
N ILE A 105 0.34 0.87 -14.47
CA ILE A 105 -0.98 0.24 -14.34
C ILE A 105 -1.34 0.05 -12.87
N THR A 106 -0.41 -0.47 -12.08
CA THR A 106 -0.61 -0.66 -10.64
C THR A 106 -0.86 0.67 -9.94
N GLU A 107 -0.13 1.72 -10.30
CA GLU A 107 -0.33 3.07 -9.75
C GLU A 107 -1.76 3.59 -10.00
N LYS A 108 -2.31 3.35 -11.19
CA LYS A 108 -3.68 3.78 -11.50
C LYS A 108 -4.72 3.08 -10.63
N PHE A 109 -4.59 1.77 -10.45
CA PHE A 109 -5.48 1.03 -9.58
C PHE A 109 -5.30 1.43 -8.12
N LEU A 110 -4.06 1.70 -7.72
CA LEU A 110 -3.76 2.16 -6.37
C LEU A 110 -4.38 3.54 -6.10
N ASP A 111 -4.36 4.45 -7.07
CA ASP A 111 -5.01 5.76 -6.96
C ASP A 111 -6.51 5.62 -6.72
N THR A 112 -7.16 4.65 -7.35
CA THR A 112 -8.56 4.35 -7.10
C THR A 112 -8.79 3.92 -5.65
N GLN A 113 -7.93 3.08 -5.11
CA GLN A 113 -8.02 2.63 -3.72
C GLN A 113 -7.76 3.77 -2.74
N ILE A 114 -6.81 4.65 -3.06
CA ILE A 114 -6.52 5.85 -2.26
C ILE A 114 -7.74 6.76 -2.22
N LYS A 115 -8.38 6.97 -3.36
CA LYS A 115 -9.59 7.79 -3.45
C LYS A 115 -10.70 7.22 -2.57
N GLN A 116 -10.93 5.91 -2.64
CA GLN A 116 -11.93 5.24 -1.80
C GLN A 116 -11.60 5.40 -0.31
N ALA A 117 -10.34 5.24 0.06
CA ALA A 117 -9.91 5.38 1.44
C ALA A 117 -10.11 6.79 1.97
N LYS A 118 -9.87 7.82 1.14
CA LYS A 118 -10.14 9.21 1.48
C LYS A 118 -11.63 9.46 1.67
N GLU A 119 -12.45 8.96 0.77
CA GLU A 119 -13.90 9.12 0.84
C GLU A 119 -14.48 8.46 2.10
N GLU A 120 -14.01 7.25 2.44
CA GLU A 120 -14.43 6.56 3.66
C GLU A 120 -14.02 7.32 4.92
N LYS A 121 -12.80 7.87 4.93
CA LYS A 121 -12.29 8.68 6.03
C LYS A 121 -13.17 9.92 6.24
N ASP A 122 -13.44 10.65 5.17
CA ASP A 122 -14.25 11.87 5.22
C ASP A 122 -15.68 11.57 5.63
N LYS A 123 -16.26 10.51 5.10
CA LYS A 123 -17.60 10.05 5.45
C LYS A 123 -17.72 9.70 6.94
N ASN A 124 -16.73 8.97 7.46
CA ASN A 124 -16.70 8.59 8.86
C ASN A 124 -16.57 9.81 9.77
N GLN A 125 -15.73 10.76 9.43
CA GLN A 125 -15.58 12.01 10.17
C GLN A 125 -16.90 12.79 10.23
N LYS A 126 -17.59 12.93 9.11
CA LYS A 126 -18.89 13.60 9.03
C LYS A 126 -19.94 12.89 9.88
N LEU A 127 -19.95 11.55 9.85
CA LEU A 127 -20.87 10.75 10.65
C LEU A 127 -20.64 10.96 12.15
N TYR A 128 -19.39 10.91 12.60
CA TYR A 128 -19.04 11.17 14.00
C TYR A 128 -19.41 12.57 14.44
N GLN A 129 -19.21 13.57 13.61
CA GLN A 129 -19.62 14.95 13.90
C GLN A 129 -21.15 15.05 14.08
N LYS A 130 -21.93 14.44 13.19
CA LYS A 130 -23.38 14.40 13.29
C LYS A 130 -23.84 13.69 14.56
N LEU A 131 -23.27 12.54 14.88
CA LEU A 131 -23.62 11.78 16.08
C LEU A 131 -23.29 12.58 17.35
N GLY A 132 -22.15 13.24 17.40
CA GLY A 132 -21.78 14.09 18.52
C GLY A 132 -22.76 15.23 18.73
N THR A 133 -23.15 15.91 17.66
CA THR A 133 -24.14 17.00 17.72
C THR A 133 -25.51 16.49 18.19
N THR A 134 -25.98 15.37 17.64
CA THR A 134 -27.26 14.78 18.01
C THR A 134 -27.30 14.37 19.48
N ILE A 135 -26.22 13.74 19.98
CA ILE A 135 -26.11 13.33 21.39
C ILE A 135 -26.12 14.56 22.29
N GLY A 136 -25.38 15.61 21.92
CA GLY A 136 -25.33 16.87 22.67
C GLY A 136 -26.70 17.53 22.80
N LEU A 137 -27.44 17.61 21.71
CA LEU A 137 -28.81 18.17 21.72
C LEU A 137 -29.77 17.30 22.56
N GLY A 138 -29.64 15.97 22.48
CA GLY A 138 -30.43 15.06 23.27
C GLY A 138 -30.24 15.25 24.78
N ILE A 139 -29.00 15.44 25.21
CA ILE A 139 -28.65 15.70 26.62
C ILE A 139 -29.24 17.03 27.09
N VAL A 140 -29.12 18.08 26.27
CA VAL A 140 -29.68 19.40 26.61
C VAL A 140 -31.20 19.31 26.77
N ILE A 141 -31.91 18.61 25.90
CA ILE A 141 -33.35 18.43 25.99
C ILE A 141 -33.76 17.68 27.27
N LEU A 142 -33.00 16.65 27.64
CA LEU A 142 -33.28 15.87 28.88
C LEU A 142 -33.00 16.68 30.15
N LEU A 143 -32.11 17.66 30.14
CA LEU A 143 -31.78 18.50 31.27
C LEU A 143 -32.75 19.68 31.45
N ILE A 144 -33.48 20.03 30.43
CA ILE A 144 -34.51 21.08 30.48
C ILE A 144 -35.83 20.51 30.94
#